data_2b74ab956176813734d7e331350c47cf
#
_entry.id   2b74ab956176813734d7e331350c47cf
#
_cell.length_a   1.000
_cell.length_b   1.000
_cell.length_c   1.000
_cell.angle_alpha   90.00
_cell.angle_beta   90.00
_cell.angle_gamma   90.00
#
_symmetry.space_group_name_H-M   'P 1'
#
loop_
_entity.id
_entity.type
_entity.pdbx_description
1 polymer ?
#
loop_
_entity_poly.entity_id
_entity_poly.type
_entity_poly.pdbx_seq_one_letter_code
_entity_poly.pdbx_strand_id
1 'polypeptide(L)'
;MTQPDVDALVRVRRSLRDELVERVDVRGLERVSRTERRLRVREEALAILRRQGHMLPQRSLAKVVNEVSDEVVGFGPVEFLS
;
A
#
# COMPACT_ATOMS: atom_id res chain seq x y z
N MET A 1 5.71 -13.83 -24.32
CA MET A 1 6.83 -13.83 -23.42
C MET A 1 6.49 -13.03 -22.15
N THR A 2 6.55 -13.68 -21.04
CA THR A 2 6.17 -13.06 -19.77
C THR A 2 7.22 -12.04 -19.35
N GLN A 3 6.74 -10.87 -18.96
CA GLN A 3 7.64 -9.86 -18.42
C GLN A 3 7.81 -10.14 -16.92
N PRO A 4 8.99 -10.60 -16.51
CA PRO A 4 9.20 -10.93 -15.09
C PRO A 4 8.94 -9.75 -14.16
N ASP A 5 9.08 -8.53 -14.67
CA ASP A 5 8.84 -7.33 -13.86
C ASP A 5 7.37 -7.20 -13.49
N VAL A 6 6.47 -7.53 -14.41
CA VAL A 6 5.03 -7.43 -14.15
C VAL A 6 4.60 -8.43 -13.11
N ASP A 7 5.08 -9.68 -13.23
CA ASP A 7 4.75 -10.71 -12.26
C ASP A 7 5.30 -10.38 -10.88
N ALA A 8 6.52 -9.84 -10.83
CA ALA A 8 7.13 -9.43 -9.58
C ALA A 8 6.34 -8.31 -8.93
N LEU A 9 5.90 -7.34 -9.72
CA LEU A 9 5.10 -6.23 -9.21
C LEU A 9 3.77 -6.70 -8.65
N VAL A 10 3.11 -7.63 -9.33
CA VAL A 10 1.84 -8.18 -8.86
C VAL A 10 2.03 -8.88 -7.51
N ARG A 11 3.08 -9.67 -7.37
CA ARG A 11 3.37 -10.37 -6.12
C ARG A 11 3.68 -9.40 -4.99
N VAL A 12 4.52 -8.41 -5.27
CA VAL A 12 4.87 -7.40 -4.29
C VAL A 12 3.64 -6.64 -3.84
N ARG A 13 2.81 -6.25 -4.78
CA ARG A 13 1.59 -5.53 -4.50
C ARG A 13 0.67 -6.32 -3.58
N ARG A 14 0.46 -7.59 -3.89
CA ARG A 14 -0.40 -8.46 -3.08
C ARG A 14 0.17 -8.66 -1.69
N SER A 15 1.45 -8.96 -1.60
CA SER A 15 2.12 -9.16 -0.32
C SER A 15 2.06 -7.90 0.53
N LEU A 16 2.34 -6.76 -0.08
CA LEU A 16 2.30 -5.48 0.62
C LEU A 16 0.91 -5.17 1.13
N ARG A 17 -0.09 -5.40 0.30
CA ARG A 17 -1.48 -5.16 0.68
C ARG A 17 -1.89 -6.02 1.87
N ASP A 18 -1.56 -7.31 1.84
CA ASP A 18 -1.90 -8.23 2.91
C ASP A 18 -1.25 -7.80 4.23
N GLU A 19 0.03 -7.43 4.19
CA GLU A 19 0.70 -6.98 5.40
C GLU A 19 0.17 -5.65 5.91
N LEU A 20 -0.13 -4.74 5.00
CA LEU A 20 -0.69 -3.46 5.39
C LEU A 20 -2.02 -3.60 6.09
N VAL A 21 -2.89 -4.45 5.56
CA VAL A 21 -4.20 -4.67 6.16
C VAL A 21 -4.07 -5.21 7.58
N GLU A 22 -3.07 -6.05 7.82
CA GLU A 22 -2.84 -6.60 9.15
C GLU A 22 -2.24 -5.59 10.12
N ARG A 23 -1.35 -4.72 9.63
CA ARG A 23 -0.62 -3.80 10.48
C ARG A 23 -1.30 -2.48 10.70
N VAL A 24 -2.07 -2.03 9.73
CA VAL A 24 -2.72 -0.73 9.80
C VAL A 24 -3.93 -0.81 10.73
N ASP A 25 -3.94 0.08 11.72
CA ASP A 25 -5.07 0.21 12.62
C ASP A 25 -6.11 1.12 11.98
N VAL A 26 -7.12 0.50 11.38
CA VAL A 26 -8.17 1.23 10.67
C VAL A 26 -8.87 2.22 11.59
N ARG A 27 -9.09 1.83 12.86
CA ARG A 27 -9.75 2.72 13.82
C ARG A 27 -8.91 3.93 14.14
N GLY A 28 -7.60 3.74 14.29
CA GLY A 28 -6.69 4.85 14.50
C GLY A 28 -6.65 5.79 13.33
N LEU A 29 -6.77 5.25 12.13
CA LEU A 29 -6.75 6.05 10.91
C LEU A 29 -8.02 6.88 10.75
N GLU A 30 -9.13 6.42 11.27
CA GLU A 30 -10.39 7.17 11.18
C GLU A 30 -10.35 8.47 11.95
N ARG A 31 -9.48 8.58 12.94
CA ARG A 31 -9.36 9.77 13.77
C ARG A 31 -8.53 10.89 13.15
N VAL A 32 -7.81 10.58 12.10
CA VAL A 32 -6.94 11.56 11.45
C VAL A 32 -7.54 11.96 10.11
N SER A 33 -7.04 13.08 9.57
CA SER A 33 -7.51 13.55 8.28
C SER A 33 -7.15 12.56 7.17
N ARG A 34 -7.81 12.70 6.04
CA ARG A 34 -7.57 11.83 4.90
C ARG A 34 -6.12 11.92 4.42
N THR A 35 -5.58 13.12 4.39
CA THR A 35 -4.19 13.33 3.99
C THR A 35 -3.22 12.65 4.96
N GLU A 36 -3.46 12.82 6.25
CA GLU A 36 -2.66 12.20 7.28
C GLU A 36 -2.74 10.68 7.21
N ARG A 37 -3.94 10.17 6.98
CA ARG A 37 -4.20 8.74 6.85
C ARG A 37 -3.38 8.15 5.70
N ARG A 38 -3.39 8.83 4.57
CA ARG A 38 -2.66 8.39 3.40
C ARG A 38 -1.15 8.38 3.64
N LEU A 39 -0.66 9.40 4.32
CA LEU A 39 0.76 9.46 4.65
C LEU A 39 1.19 8.33 5.56
N ARG A 40 0.39 8.02 6.57
CA ARG A 40 0.71 6.94 7.51
C ARG A 40 0.74 5.59 6.81
N VAL A 41 -0.24 5.34 5.97
CA VAL A 41 -0.29 4.09 5.21
C VAL A 41 0.91 3.99 4.28
N ARG A 42 1.26 5.08 3.64
CA ARG A 42 2.41 5.11 2.74
C ARG A 42 3.72 4.83 3.47
N GLU A 43 3.91 5.44 4.63
CA GLU A 43 5.11 5.20 5.43
C GLU A 43 5.21 3.75 5.86
N GLU A 44 4.12 3.18 6.29
CA GLU A 44 4.08 1.77 6.68
C GLU A 44 4.41 0.87 5.50
N ALA A 45 3.86 1.19 4.33
CA ALA A 45 4.12 0.42 3.12
C ALA A 45 5.60 0.45 2.75
N LEU A 46 6.22 1.62 2.84
CA LEU A 46 7.64 1.75 2.54
C LEU A 46 8.50 0.96 3.52
N ALA A 47 8.13 0.97 4.80
CA ALA A 47 8.84 0.21 5.82
C ALA A 47 8.76 -1.29 5.53
N ILE A 48 7.60 -1.76 5.14
CA ILE A 48 7.40 -3.18 4.79
C ILE A 48 8.28 -3.57 3.60
N LEU A 49 8.29 -2.74 2.57
CA LEU A 49 9.08 -3.02 1.38
C LEU A 49 10.57 -3.07 1.69
N ARG A 50 11.05 -2.19 2.56
CA ARG A 50 12.45 -2.21 2.98
C ARG A 50 12.80 -3.49 3.70
N ARG A 51 11.90 -3.97 4.54
CA ARG A 51 12.12 -5.21 5.28
C ARG A 51 12.15 -6.42 4.35
N GLN A 52 11.33 -6.40 3.33
CA GLN A 52 11.25 -7.51 2.39
C GLN A 52 12.42 -7.53 1.41
N GLY A 53 13.12 -6.41 1.27
CA GLY A 53 14.34 -6.36 0.46
C GLY A 53 14.12 -6.62 -1.02
N HIS A 54 13.10 -6.02 -1.59
CA HIS A 54 12.81 -6.20 -3.01
C HIS A 54 13.85 -5.51 -3.89
N MET A 55 14.22 -6.18 -4.97
CA MET A 55 15.20 -5.68 -5.93
C MET A 55 14.53 -5.06 -7.15
N LEU A 56 13.44 -4.36 -6.94
CA LEU A 56 12.73 -3.68 -8.01
C LEU A 56 13.17 -2.22 -8.11
N PRO A 57 13.06 -1.61 -9.29
CA PRO A 57 13.36 -0.19 -9.43
C PRO A 57 12.54 0.64 -8.47
N GLN A 58 13.15 1.67 -7.92
CA GLN A 58 12.49 2.53 -6.96
C GLN A 58 11.21 3.14 -7.52
N ARG A 59 11.23 3.45 -8.81
CA ARG A 59 10.05 4.00 -9.50
C ARG A 59 8.87 3.02 -9.46
N SER A 60 9.16 1.75 -9.69
CA SER A 60 8.13 0.70 -9.65
C SER A 60 7.58 0.51 -8.25
N LEU A 61 8.46 0.52 -7.25
CA LEU A 61 8.05 0.39 -5.87
C LEU A 61 7.18 1.55 -5.42
N ALA A 62 7.54 2.76 -5.83
CA ALA A 62 6.75 3.95 -5.50
C ALA A 62 5.34 3.85 -6.09
N LYS A 63 5.23 3.33 -7.30
CA LYS A 63 3.93 3.14 -7.94
C LYS A 63 3.09 2.14 -7.16
N VAL A 64 3.69 1.03 -6.76
CA VAL A 64 2.99 0.01 -5.98
C VAL A 64 2.53 0.59 -4.65
N VAL A 65 3.39 1.33 -3.98
CA VAL A 65 3.06 1.96 -2.70
C VAL A 65 1.86 2.89 -2.85
N ASN A 66 1.86 3.71 -3.89
CA ASN A 66 0.76 4.64 -4.12
C ASN A 66 -0.55 3.89 -4.40
N GLU A 67 -0.51 2.86 -5.23
CA GLU A 67 -1.70 2.10 -5.56
C GLU A 67 -2.28 1.38 -4.33
N VAL A 68 -1.42 0.73 -3.56
CA VAL A 68 -1.86 0.01 -2.37
C VAL A 68 -2.36 0.97 -1.30
N SER A 69 -1.69 2.10 -1.13
CA SER A 69 -2.13 3.12 -0.19
C SER A 69 -3.51 3.64 -0.53
N ASP A 70 -3.76 3.87 -1.81
CA ASP A 70 -5.08 4.32 -2.26
C ASP A 70 -6.14 3.26 -1.99
N GLU A 71 -5.83 2.01 -2.23
CA GLU A 71 -6.76 0.92 -1.94
C GLU A 71 -7.10 0.82 -0.46
N VAL A 72 -6.10 0.87 0.39
CA VAL A 72 -6.31 0.74 1.83
C VAL A 72 -7.09 1.92 2.38
N VAL A 73 -6.75 3.13 1.95
CA VAL A 73 -7.45 4.34 2.39
C VAL A 73 -8.87 4.36 1.84
N GLY A 74 -9.06 3.88 0.62
CA GLY A 74 -10.36 3.85 -0.03
C GLY A 74 -11.30 2.78 0.45
N PHE A 75 -10.86 1.90 1.35
CA PHE A 75 -11.70 0.83 1.87
C PHE A 75 -12.71 1.31 2.90
N GLY A 76 -12.73 2.59 3.21
CA GLY A 76 -13.71 3.11 4.15
C GLY A 76 -15.12 3.03 3.57
N PRO A 77 -16.11 2.62 4.37
CA PRO A 77 -17.49 2.50 3.88
C PRO A 77 -18.07 3.83 3.42
N VAL A 78 -17.52 4.91 3.87
CA VAL A 78 -17.97 6.25 3.48
C VAL A 78 -17.79 6.50 1.98
N GLU A 79 -16.82 5.85 1.39
CA GLU A 79 -16.52 6.02 -0.02
C GLU A 79 -17.66 5.55 -0.92
N PHE A 80 -18.42 4.58 -0.47
CA PHE A 80 -19.50 4.03 -1.25
C PHE A 80 -20.74 4.89 -1.23
N LEU A 81 -20.84 5.77 -0.24
CA LEU A 81 -22.02 6.57 -0.03
C LEU A 81 -21.92 7.96 -0.64
N SER A 82 -20.75 8.34 -1.03
CA SER A 82 -20.54 9.67 -1.59
C SER A 82 -20.73 9.74 -3.09
#